data_a89296c2d38a790f59f91c71e5cf058d
#
_entry.id   a89296c2d38a790f59f91c71e5cf058d
#
_cell.length_a   1.000
_cell.length_b   1.000
_cell.length_c   1.000
_cell.angle_alpha   90.00
_cell.angle_beta   90.00
_cell.angle_gamma   90.00
#
_symmetry.space_group_name_H-M   'P 1'
#
loop_
_entity.id
_entity.type
_entity.pdbx_description
1 polymer ?
#
loop_
_entity_poly.entity_id
_entity_poly.type
_entity_poly.pdbx_seq_one_letter_code
_entity_poly.pdbx_strand_id
1 'polypeptide(L)'
;MFIFFRVNLSKKSGLGHFIRSKRLAEEFSKRNINTYIVIDNKYKRIRLNKFLNIKYLYEKNESYNVRHDAKRFLDLISNEKSIIIVDDYRVDDNWIKEVKKNHHKLIIFDDFFKKFSSSDYIINTKPNFLIREYLEKYKKINSNSKLLLGPKYSLLSKIKKKKIQNQEI
;
A
#
# COMPACT_ATOMS: atom_id res chain seq x y z
N MET A 1 -4.84 -18.03 1.09
CA MET A 1 -4.01 -16.86 1.42
C MET A 1 -4.71 -15.61 0.91
N PHE A 2 -4.87 -14.61 1.76
CA PHE A 2 -5.51 -13.34 1.42
C PHE A 2 -4.49 -12.20 1.41
N ILE A 3 -4.68 -11.24 0.52
CA ILE A 3 -3.91 -10.00 0.49
C ILE A 3 -4.88 -8.83 0.65
N PHE A 4 -4.61 -7.99 1.63
CA PHE A 4 -5.37 -6.76 1.88
C PHE A 4 -4.48 -5.54 1.69
N PHE A 5 -4.99 -4.58 0.94
CA PHE A 5 -4.36 -3.28 0.76
C PHE A 5 -5.09 -2.25 1.61
N ARG A 6 -4.44 -1.64 2.60
CA ARG A 6 -4.95 -0.44 3.26
C ARG A 6 -4.45 0.79 2.51
N VAL A 7 -5.36 1.52 1.88
CA VAL A 7 -5.00 2.58 0.93
C VAL A 7 -5.71 3.88 1.29
N ASN A 8 -4.96 4.97 1.30
CA ASN A 8 -5.54 6.30 1.38
C ASN A 8 -6.07 6.74 0.01
N LEU A 9 -7.36 7.02 -0.01
CA LEU A 9 -8.02 7.60 -1.16
C LEU A 9 -8.82 8.81 -0.71
N SER A 10 -8.27 9.99 -0.86
CA SER A 10 -8.92 11.25 -0.52
C SER A 10 -8.66 12.32 -1.59
N LYS A 11 -9.44 13.39 -1.55
CA LYS A 11 -9.17 14.55 -2.43
C LYS A 11 -7.79 15.17 -2.18
N LYS A 12 -7.28 15.08 -0.93
CA LYS A 12 -5.99 15.67 -0.52
C LYS A 12 -4.80 14.78 -0.91
N SER A 13 -4.92 13.45 -0.79
CA SER A 13 -3.84 12.51 -1.12
C SER A 13 -3.74 12.20 -2.62
N GLY A 14 -4.77 12.57 -3.40
CA GLY A 14 -4.84 12.25 -4.81
C GLY A 14 -5.08 10.76 -5.10
N LEU A 15 -4.91 10.38 -6.37
CA LEU A 15 -5.15 9.01 -6.84
C LEU A 15 -3.89 8.13 -6.86
N GLY A 16 -2.72 8.70 -6.59
CA GLY A 16 -1.43 8.01 -6.76
C GLY A 16 -1.32 6.70 -5.98
N HIS A 17 -1.65 6.74 -4.68
CA HIS A 17 -1.66 5.56 -3.80
C HIS A 17 -2.63 4.49 -4.31
N PHE A 18 -3.84 4.90 -4.65
CA PHE A 18 -4.85 3.99 -5.16
C PHE A 18 -4.44 3.35 -6.49
N ILE A 19 -3.90 4.12 -7.43
CA ILE A 19 -3.46 3.59 -8.73
C ILE A 19 -2.30 2.61 -8.56
N ARG A 20 -1.33 2.91 -7.68
CA ARG A 20 -0.20 2.04 -7.36
C ARG A 20 -0.69 0.72 -6.77
N SER A 21 -1.49 0.79 -5.72
CA SER A 21 -2.06 -0.37 -5.04
C SER A 21 -3.00 -1.17 -5.92
N LYS A 22 -3.84 -0.51 -6.73
CA LYS A 22 -4.73 -1.15 -7.70
C LYS A 22 -3.96 -2.02 -8.70
N ARG A 23 -2.87 -1.49 -9.29
CA ARG A 23 -2.05 -2.23 -10.25
C ARG A 23 -1.45 -3.50 -9.63
N LEU A 24 -0.95 -3.40 -8.40
CA LEU A 24 -0.39 -4.55 -7.70
C LEU A 24 -1.49 -5.56 -7.35
N ALA A 25 -2.65 -5.11 -6.91
CA ALA A 25 -3.80 -5.95 -6.62
C ALA A 25 -4.30 -6.71 -7.86
N GLU A 26 -4.33 -6.04 -9.02
CA GLU A 26 -4.69 -6.67 -10.31
C GLU A 26 -3.69 -7.78 -10.68
N GLU A 27 -2.39 -7.58 -10.46
CA GLU A 27 -1.37 -8.61 -10.73
C GLU A 27 -1.50 -9.83 -9.80
N PHE A 28 -1.87 -9.64 -8.54
CA PHE A 28 -2.17 -10.75 -7.63
C PHE A 28 -3.45 -11.48 -8.03
N SER A 29 -4.50 -10.75 -8.39
CA SER A 29 -5.76 -11.34 -8.82
C SER A 29 -5.62 -12.19 -10.09
N LYS A 30 -4.78 -11.77 -11.05
CA LYS A 30 -4.44 -12.57 -12.25
C LYS A 30 -3.75 -13.89 -11.91
N ARG A 31 -3.14 -14.00 -10.73
CA ARG A 31 -2.52 -15.21 -10.21
C ARG A 31 -3.43 -16.01 -9.29
N ASN A 32 -4.74 -15.74 -9.32
CA ASN A 32 -5.76 -16.38 -8.49
C ASN A 32 -5.53 -16.20 -6.97
N ILE A 33 -4.92 -15.07 -6.57
CA ILE A 33 -4.76 -14.74 -5.16
C ILE A 33 -5.91 -13.82 -4.73
N ASN A 34 -6.63 -14.20 -3.70
CA ASN A 34 -7.74 -13.42 -3.15
C ASN A 34 -7.22 -12.07 -2.63
N THR A 35 -7.59 -11.00 -3.31
CA THR A 35 -7.05 -9.68 -3.07
C THR A 35 -8.17 -8.67 -2.83
N TYR A 36 -7.99 -7.83 -1.81
CA TYR A 36 -8.96 -6.80 -1.41
C TYR A 36 -8.26 -5.46 -1.25
N ILE A 37 -8.90 -4.40 -1.75
CA ILE A 37 -8.48 -3.02 -1.47
C ILE A 37 -9.42 -2.43 -0.44
N VAL A 38 -8.86 -1.99 0.68
CA VAL A 38 -9.59 -1.40 1.81
C VAL A 38 -9.33 0.10 1.82
N ILE A 39 -10.38 0.87 1.63
CA ILE A 39 -10.35 2.34 1.61
C ILE A 39 -11.34 2.90 2.64
N ASP A 40 -11.26 4.19 2.90
CA ASP A 40 -12.09 4.81 3.94
C ASP A 40 -13.58 4.66 3.62
N ASN A 41 -14.04 5.29 2.56
CA ASN A 41 -15.44 5.29 2.17
C ASN A 41 -15.61 5.28 0.64
N LYS A 42 -16.84 5.14 0.18
CA LYS A 42 -17.15 5.07 -1.25
C LYS A 42 -16.83 6.39 -1.97
N TYR A 43 -15.88 6.33 -2.89
CA TYR A 43 -15.50 7.47 -3.71
C TYR A 43 -16.16 7.39 -5.09
N LYS A 44 -17.09 8.30 -5.38
CA LYS A 44 -17.97 8.24 -6.58
C LYS A 44 -17.25 8.26 -7.93
N ARG A 45 -15.99 8.72 -7.99
CA ARG A 45 -15.24 8.91 -9.25
C ARG A 45 -14.35 7.74 -9.66
N ILE A 46 -14.37 6.64 -8.91
CA ILE A 46 -13.52 5.50 -9.23
C ILE A 46 -14.29 4.53 -10.10
N ARG A 47 -13.84 4.38 -11.34
CA ARG A 47 -14.24 3.24 -12.18
C ARG A 47 -13.45 2.02 -11.73
N LEU A 48 -14.14 1.08 -11.13
CA LEU A 48 -13.57 -0.17 -10.65
C LEU A 48 -13.59 -1.20 -11.76
N ASN A 49 -12.52 -1.95 -11.88
CA ASN A 49 -12.48 -3.14 -12.70
C ASN A 49 -13.26 -4.27 -11.99
N LYS A 50 -13.98 -5.12 -12.73
CA LYS A 50 -14.76 -6.25 -12.21
C LYS A 50 -13.93 -7.26 -11.38
N PHE A 51 -12.61 -7.22 -11.51
CA PHE A 51 -11.67 -8.13 -10.83
C PHE A 51 -11.17 -7.62 -9.47
N LEU A 52 -11.59 -6.45 -9.00
CA LEU A 52 -11.12 -5.87 -7.75
C LEU A 52 -12.21 -5.89 -6.68
N ASN A 53 -11.93 -6.56 -5.59
CA ASN A 53 -12.77 -6.54 -4.39
C ASN A 53 -12.41 -5.30 -3.55
N ILE A 54 -13.34 -4.38 -3.39
CA ILE A 54 -13.17 -3.21 -2.53
C ILE A 54 -14.02 -3.33 -1.28
N LYS A 55 -13.41 -3.02 -0.16
CA LYS A 55 -14.06 -2.92 1.14
C LYS A 55 -13.94 -1.50 1.69
N TYR A 56 -14.91 -1.07 2.45
CA TYR A 56 -14.99 0.27 3.03
C TYR A 56 -14.92 0.19 4.55
N LEU A 57 -14.09 1.06 5.18
CA LEU A 57 -13.90 1.07 6.63
C LEU A 57 -14.84 2.01 7.37
N TYR A 58 -15.24 3.08 6.70
CA TYR A 58 -16.00 4.16 7.33
C TYR A 58 -17.32 4.39 6.60
N GLU A 59 -18.29 4.82 7.35
CA GLU A 59 -19.51 5.39 6.80
C GLU A 59 -19.24 6.80 6.25
N LYS A 60 -20.22 7.32 5.52
CA LYS A 60 -20.12 8.66 4.93
C LYS A 60 -20.03 9.69 6.06
N ASN A 61 -19.02 10.58 5.99
CA ASN A 61 -18.74 11.68 6.91
C ASN A 61 -18.04 11.34 8.24
N GLU A 62 -17.58 10.12 8.46
CA GLU A 62 -16.73 9.83 9.62
C GLU A 62 -15.32 10.38 9.40
N SER A 63 -14.72 10.92 10.47
CA SER A 63 -13.34 11.38 10.49
C SER A 63 -12.36 10.23 10.74
N TYR A 64 -11.20 10.28 10.09
CA TYR A 64 -10.14 9.31 10.32
C TYR A 64 -9.56 9.43 11.74
N ASN A 65 -9.49 8.30 12.42
CA ASN A 65 -8.77 8.14 13.68
C ASN A 65 -7.92 6.87 13.61
N VAL A 66 -6.62 6.99 13.87
CA VAL A 66 -5.62 5.92 13.70
C VAL A 66 -5.94 4.66 14.51
N ARG A 67 -6.36 4.80 15.77
CA ARG A 67 -6.69 3.65 16.63
C ARG A 67 -7.96 2.94 16.18
N HIS A 68 -8.99 3.70 15.85
CA HIS A 68 -10.24 3.16 15.34
C HIS A 68 -10.05 2.50 13.97
N ASP A 69 -9.19 3.07 13.12
CA ASP A 69 -8.86 2.52 11.82
C ASP A 69 -8.23 1.12 11.94
N ALA A 70 -7.22 0.96 12.81
CA ALA A 70 -6.59 -0.33 13.05
C ALA A 70 -7.59 -1.40 13.50
N LYS A 71 -8.45 -1.06 14.49
CA LYS A 71 -9.47 -1.98 15.00
C LYS A 71 -10.47 -2.38 13.91
N ARG A 72 -11.07 -1.41 13.23
CA ARG A 72 -12.03 -1.67 12.14
C ARG A 72 -11.41 -2.46 10.99
N PHE A 73 -10.13 -2.18 10.70
CA PHE A 73 -9.42 -2.94 9.68
C PHE A 73 -9.27 -4.40 10.09
N LEU A 74 -8.90 -4.68 11.34
CA LEU A 74 -8.81 -6.04 11.87
C LEU A 74 -10.16 -6.76 11.87
N ASP A 75 -11.22 -6.09 12.32
CA ASP A 75 -12.59 -6.63 12.32
C ASP A 75 -13.06 -7.00 10.89
N LEU A 76 -12.61 -6.23 9.89
CA LEU A 76 -12.99 -6.42 8.49
C LEU A 76 -12.26 -7.57 7.79
N ILE A 77 -10.99 -7.83 8.18
CA ILE A 77 -10.12 -8.80 7.46
C ILE A 77 -10.22 -10.22 7.98
N SER A 78 -11.00 -10.47 9.01
CA SER A 78 -11.05 -11.76 9.73
C SER A 78 -9.71 -12.19 10.35
N ASN A 79 -9.75 -13.21 11.22
CA ASN A 79 -8.56 -13.66 11.98
C ASN A 79 -7.58 -14.55 11.18
N GLU A 80 -7.76 -14.70 9.89
CA GLU A 80 -6.86 -15.51 9.08
C GLU A 80 -5.53 -14.79 8.81
N LYS A 81 -4.42 -15.55 8.88
CA LYS A 81 -3.10 -15.02 8.51
C LYS A 81 -3.11 -14.48 7.08
N SER A 82 -2.87 -13.20 6.93
CA SER A 82 -2.95 -12.47 5.68
C SER A 82 -1.68 -11.68 5.41
N ILE A 83 -1.47 -11.31 4.16
CA ILE A 83 -0.50 -10.29 3.79
C ILE A 83 -1.22 -8.96 3.73
N ILE A 84 -0.72 -7.97 4.47
CA ILE A 84 -1.28 -6.63 4.51
C ILE A 84 -0.27 -5.66 3.89
N ILE A 85 -0.71 -4.95 2.88
CA ILE A 85 0.08 -3.94 2.18
C ILE A 85 -0.51 -2.57 2.50
N VAL A 86 0.30 -1.72 3.12
CA VAL A 86 -0.12 -0.39 3.58
C VAL A 86 0.44 0.67 2.65
N ASP A 87 -0.45 1.45 2.06
CA ASP A 87 -0.16 2.60 1.22
C ASP A 87 -1.02 3.80 1.65
N ASP A 88 -0.88 4.15 2.92
CA ASP A 88 -1.63 5.23 3.57
C ASP A 88 -0.72 6.04 4.50
N TYR A 89 -0.47 7.29 4.15
CA TYR A 89 0.40 8.17 4.92
C TYR A 89 -0.13 8.58 6.30
N ARG A 90 -1.38 8.28 6.63
CA ARG A 90 -1.95 8.54 7.94
C ARG A 90 -1.63 7.46 8.96
N VAL A 91 -1.30 6.26 8.47
CA VAL A 91 -0.88 5.12 9.31
C VAL A 91 0.44 5.46 10.01
N ASP A 92 0.53 5.13 11.29
CA ASP A 92 1.71 5.27 12.13
C ASP A 92 2.19 3.90 12.68
N ASP A 93 3.26 3.93 13.48
CA ASP A 93 3.83 2.72 14.06
C ASP A 93 2.87 2.03 15.07
N ASN A 94 1.98 2.79 15.73
CA ASN A 94 0.97 2.21 16.63
C ASN A 94 -0.06 1.39 15.88
N TRP A 95 -0.52 1.88 14.72
CA TRP A 95 -1.39 1.12 13.82
C TRP A 95 -0.73 -0.18 13.37
N ILE A 96 0.55 -0.12 12.97
CA ILE A 96 1.33 -1.27 12.53
C ILE A 96 1.48 -2.29 13.66
N LYS A 97 1.82 -1.85 14.87
CA LYS A 97 1.94 -2.71 16.05
C LYS A 97 0.62 -3.42 16.38
N GLU A 98 -0.50 -2.69 16.31
CA GLU A 98 -1.81 -3.25 16.59
C GLU A 98 -2.17 -4.36 15.60
N VAL A 99 -2.03 -4.10 14.30
CA VAL A 99 -2.33 -5.09 13.26
C VAL A 99 -1.37 -6.28 13.31
N LYS A 100 -0.11 -6.06 13.70
CA LYS A 100 0.91 -7.12 13.81
C LYS A 100 0.61 -8.15 14.90
N LYS A 101 -0.16 -7.81 15.93
CA LYS A 101 -0.55 -8.75 17.01
C LYS A 101 -1.21 -10.01 16.48
N ASN A 102 -1.94 -9.93 15.38
CA ASN A 102 -2.62 -11.06 14.76
C ASN A 102 -1.73 -11.87 13.78
N HIS A 103 -0.41 -11.74 13.90
CA HIS A 103 0.57 -12.48 13.09
C HIS A 103 0.48 -12.29 11.57
N HIS A 104 -0.12 -11.19 11.11
CA HIS A 104 -0.12 -10.83 9.70
C HIS A 104 1.28 -10.46 9.20
N LYS A 105 1.52 -10.65 7.89
CA LYS A 105 2.70 -10.12 7.20
C LYS A 105 2.43 -8.71 6.74
N LEU A 106 3.27 -7.76 7.17
CA LEU A 106 3.10 -6.33 6.90
C LEU A 106 4.14 -5.81 5.93
N ILE A 107 3.67 -5.24 4.83
CA ILE A 107 4.47 -4.58 3.80
C ILE A 107 4.02 -3.12 3.73
N ILE A 108 4.94 -2.18 3.86
CA ILE A 108 4.62 -0.75 3.94
C ILE A 108 5.29 0.01 2.82
N PHE A 109 4.53 0.81 2.08
CA PHE A 109 5.08 1.87 1.23
C PHE A 109 5.38 3.10 2.10
N ASP A 110 6.66 3.38 2.33
CA ASP A 110 7.12 4.49 3.14
C ASP A 110 7.92 5.50 2.32
N ASP A 111 7.23 6.45 1.73
CA ASP A 111 7.83 7.52 0.93
C ASP A 111 8.40 8.67 1.80
N PHE A 112 8.12 8.70 3.13
CA PHE A 112 8.43 9.83 4.02
C PHE A 112 9.30 9.50 5.22
N PHE A 113 9.83 8.26 5.36
CA PHE A 113 10.61 7.89 6.54
C PHE A 113 9.84 7.92 7.86
N LYS A 114 8.68 7.36 7.87
CA LYS A 114 7.94 7.11 9.09
C LYS A 114 8.55 5.91 9.80
N LYS A 115 9.21 6.11 10.89
CA LYS A 115 9.90 5.11 11.74
C LYS A 115 9.02 3.90 12.09
N PHE A 116 8.78 2.98 11.16
CA PHE A 116 8.05 1.75 11.40
C PHE A 116 8.97 0.68 11.98
N SER A 117 8.69 0.26 13.21
CA SER A 117 9.53 -0.70 13.93
C SER A 117 9.08 -2.15 13.79
N SER A 118 7.82 -2.38 13.42
CA SER A 118 7.18 -3.70 13.49
C SER A 118 6.72 -4.26 12.14
N SER A 119 7.10 -3.65 11.02
CA SER A 119 6.81 -4.16 9.68
C SER A 119 7.76 -5.27 9.26
N ASP A 120 7.32 -6.18 8.38
CA ASP A 120 8.20 -7.20 7.78
C ASP A 120 8.99 -6.64 6.59
N TYR A 121 8.38 -5.77 5.80
CA TYR A 121 8.99 -5.13 4.62
C TYR A 121 8.65 -3.66 4.56
N ILE A 122 9.64 -2.87 4.15
CA ILE A 122 9.45 -1.45 3.83
C ILE A 122 9.87 -1.23 2.38
N ILE A 123 8.99 -0.64 1.60
CA ILE A 123 9.23 -0.30 0.20
C ILE A 123 9.36 1.22 0.09
N ASN A 124 10.48 1.68 -0.46
CA ASN A 124 10.66 3.07 -0.83
C ASN A 124 11.26 3.15 -2.23
N THR A 125 10.54 3.75 -3.15
CA THR A 125 10.88 3.77 -4.58
C THR A 125 11.63 5.02 -5.03
N LYS A 126 12.09 5.85 -4.08
CA LYS A 126 12.83 7.08 -4.38
C LYS A 126 14.16 6.81 -5.06
N PRO A 127 14.75 7.83 -5.72
CA PRO A 127 16.00 7.71 -6.45
C PRO A 127 17.16 7.15 -5.63
N ASN A 128 18.10 6.48 -6.29
CA ASN A 128 19.21 5.77 -5.67
C ASN A 128 20.13 6.66 -4.80
N PHE A 129 20.26 7.94 -5.09
CA PHE A 129 21.10 8.85 -4.30
C PHE A 129 20.59 9.08 -2.87
N LEU A 130 19.30 8.80 -2.61
CA LEU A 130 18.70 8.87 -1.27
C LEU A 130 18.79 7.55 -0.49
N ILE A 131 19.18 6.44 -1.14
CA ILE A 131 19.15 5.10 -0.51
C ILE A 131 20.09 5.05 0.70
N ARG A 132 21.30 5.65 0.62
CA ARG A 132 22.26 5.66 1.72
C ARG A 132 21.69 6.34 2.96
N GLU A 133 21.10 7.51 2.80
CA GLU A 133 20.42 8.24 3.88
C GLU A 133 19.30 7.39 4.50
N TYR A 134 18.58 6.68 3.68
CA TYR A 134 17.51 5.79 4.11
C TYR A 134 18.00 4.59 4.90
N LEU A 135 19.04 3.94 4.44
CA LEU A 135 19.65 2.83 5.16
C LEU A 135 20.14 3.27 6.56
N GLU A 136 20.79 4.43 6.66
CA GLU A 136 21.29 4.95 7.94
C GLU A 136 20.14 5.29 8.90
N LYS A 137 19.06 5.89 8.39
CA LYS A 137 17.88 6.20 9.20
C LYS A 137 17.19 4.94 9.70
N TYR A 138 17.00 3.92 8.84
CA TYR A 138 16.38 2.67 9.26
C TYR A 138 17.24 1.84 10.20
N LYS A 139 18.54 1.83 10.05
CA LYS A 139 19.47 1.16 11.01
C LYS A 139 19.31 1.70 12.43
N LYS A 140 19.08 3.01 12.58
CA LYS A 140 18.89 3.65 13.89
C LYS A 140 17.57 3.28 14.59
N ILE A 141 16.61 2.70 13.88
CA ILE A 141 15.29 2.34 14.44
C ILE A 141 15.30 0.94 15.05
N ASN A 142 16.39 0.19 14.88
CA ASN A 142 16.50 -1.21 15.29
C ASN A 142 15.35 -2.10 14.77
N SER A 143 14.97 -1.85 13.52
CA SER A 143 13.87 -2.56 12.84
C SER A 143 14.38 -3.82 12.16
N ASN A 144 13.71 -4.94 12.38
CA ASN A 144 13.96 -6.20 11.67
C ASN A 144 13.34 -6.22 10.25
N SER A 145 12.82 -5.10 9.78
CA SER A 145 12.19 -5.00 8.46
C SER A 145 13.20 -5.20 7.33
N LYS A 146 12.81 -5.97 6.33
CA LYS A 146 13.56 -6.04 5.07
C LYS A 146 13.28 -4.80 4.24
N LEU A 147 14.34 -4.12 3.81
CA LEU A 147 14.26 -2.87 3.06
C LEU A 147 14.32 -3.14 1.56
N LEU A 148 13.28 -2.71 0.83
CA LEU A 148 13.18 -2.76 -0.62
C LEU A 148 13.29 -1.33 -1.16
N LEU A 149 14.53 -0.86 -1.39
CA LEU A 149 14.82 0.53 -1.69
C LEU A 149 15.21 0.73 -3.16
N GLY A 150 14.76 1.85 -3.70
CA GLY A 150 15.13 2.37 -5.01
C GLY A 150 14.11 2.12 -6.12
N PRO A 151 14.35 2.73 -7.30
CA PRO A 151 13.42 2.72 -8.43
C PRO A 151 13.07 1.34 -8.98
N LYS A 152 13.90 0.34 -8.79
CA LYS A 152 13.66 -1.05 -9.23
C LYS A 152 12.40 -1.67 -8.59
N TYR A 153 11.95 -1.14 -7.46
CA TYR A 153 10.72 -1.56 -6.78
C TYR A 153 9.51 -0.69 -7.14
N SER A 154 9.67 0.23 -8.10
CA SER A 154 8.57 1.07 -8.57
C SER A 154 7.55 0.26 -9.37
N LEU A 155 6.28 0.43 -9.05
CA LEU A 155 5.16 -0.22 -9.74
C LEU A 155 4.75 0.54 -11.02
N LEU A 156 5.73 0.91 -11.84
CA LEU A 156 5.48 1.57 -13.11
C LEU A 156 4.90 0.57 -14.11
N SER A 157 3.92 1.01 -14.91
CA SER A 157 3.45 0.22 -16.04
C SER A 157 4.59 0.08 -17.06
N LYS A 158 4.75 -1.12 -17.65
CA LYS A 158 5.60 -1.29 -18.83
C LYS A 158 5.10 -0.31 -19.88
N ILE A 159 5.92 0.65 -20.24
CA ILE A 159 5.64 1.54 -21.37
C ILE A 159 5.63 0.64 -22.62
N LYS A 160 4.46 0.43 -23.20
CA LYS A 160 4.37 -0.17 -24.52
C LYS A 160 5.05 0.83 -25.46
N LYS A 161 6.23 0.48 -25.97
CA LYS A 161 6.85 1.25 -27.07
C LYS A 161 5.82 1.27 -28.21
N LYS A 162 5.15 2.41 -28.41
CA LYS A 162 4.46 2.65 -29.67
C LYS A 162 5.53 2.59 -30.75
N LYS A 163 5.42 1.66 -31.70
CA LYS A 163 6.18 1.76 -32.95
C LYS A 163 5.84 3.12 -33.53
N ILE A 164 6.81 4.01 -33.58
CA ILE A 164 6.71 5.23 -34.38
C ILE A 164 6.71 4.70 -35.81
N GLN A 165 5.55 4.71 -36.45
CA GLN A 165 5.48 4.57 -37.89
C GLN A 165 6.12 5.84 -38.43
N ASN A 166 7.32 5.67 -39.02
CA ASN A 166 7.94 6.72 -39.84
C ASN A 166 6.93 7.03 -40.95
N GLN A 167 6.28 8.17 -40.85
CA GLN A 167 5.68 8.78 -42.04
C GLN A 167 6.87 9.36 -42.82
N GLU A 168 7.27 8.67 -43.87
CA GLU A 168 8.10 9.24 -44.92
C GLU A 168 7.34 10.43 -45.50
N ILE A 169 8.02 11.59 -45.54
CA ILE A 169 7.61 12.82 -46.20
C ILE A 169 7.93 12.70 -47.67
#